data_6445802e53cdcc9bdf660fceb11eede0
#
_entry.id   6445802e53cdcc9bdf660fceb11eede0
#
_cell.length_a   1.000
_cell.length_b   1.000
_cell.length_c   1.000
_cell.angle_alpha   90.00
_cell.angle_beta   90.00
_cell.angle_gamma   90.00
#
_symmetry.space_group_name_H-M   'P 1'
#
loop_
_entity.id
_entity.type
_entity.pdbx_description
1 polymer ?
#
loop_
_entity_poly.entity_id
_entity_poly.type
_entity_poly.pdbx_seq_one_letter_code
_entity_poly.pdbx_strand_id
1 'polypeptide(L)'
;MTTLEVVVVLITGDSAAAHSFGGFEFRSLAVPSRGSAEIAVWTVDVPEGGDGTPHRASKEEVFYVLSGSVTIQGQTASAGDAIVVPPNTELALTGGPARVLVATSVGIQGTLADGQTITPPWSL
;
A
#
# COMPACT_ATOMS: atom_id res chain seq x y z
N MET A 1 -6.11 25.96 32.75
CA MET A 1 -5.00 25.37 31.96
C MET A 1 -5.52 24.16 31.19
N THR A 2 -5.31 24.16 29.89
CA THR A 2 -5.75 23.06 29.04
C THR A 2 -4.69 21.95 29.06
N THR A 3 -5.11 20.75 29.38
CA THR A 3 -4.24 19.58 29.29
C THR A 3 -4.31 19.01 27.89
N LEU A 4 -3.17 18.88 27.23
CA LEU A 4 -3.09 18.18 25.94
C LEU A 4 -3.09 16.68 26.23
N GLU A 5 -4.09 15.99 25.69
CA GLU A 5 -4.07 14.54 25.66
C GLU A 5 -3.38 14.07 24.40
N VAL A 6 -2.37 13.21 24.58
CA VAL A 6 -1.75 12.49 23.48
C VAL A 6 -2.38 11.12 23.43
N VAL A 7 -3.07 10.83 22.33
CA VAL A 7 -3.69 9.52 22.12
C VAL A 7 -2.80 8.70 21.21
N VAL A 8 -2.28 7.60 21.73
CA VAL A 8 -1.55 6.61 20.96
C VAL A 8 -2.52 5.50 20.60
N VAL A 9 -2.63 5.19 19.31
CA VAL A 9 -3.56 4.18 18.80
C VAL A 9 -2.77 2.92 18.45
N LEU A 10 -3.15 1.79 19.04
CA LEU A 10 -2.64 0.48 18.64
C LEU A 10 -3.62 -0.15 17.66
N ILE A 11 -3.11 -0.53 16.51
CA ILE A 11 -3.85 -1.29 15.49
C ILE A 11 -3.19 -2.66 15.39
N THR A 12 -3.94 -3.71 15.74
CA THR A 12 -3.42 -5.07 15.67
C THR A 12 -3.54 -5.62 14.25
N GLY A 13 -2.57 -6.43 13.83
CA GLY A 13 -2.56 -6.99 12.48
C GLY A 13 -3.74 -7.92 12.18
N ASP A 14 -4.25 -8.61 13.19
CA ASP A 14 -5.40 -9.51 13.06
C ASP A 14 -6.75 -8.78 12.94
N SER A 15 -6.80 -7.49 13.29
CA SER A 15 -8.00 -6.67 13.17
C SER A 15 -8.15 -5.99 11.81
N ALA A 16 -7.17 -6.15 10.92
CA ALA A 16 -7.18 -5.48 9.63
C ALA A 16 -8.27 -6.06 8.72
N ALA A 17 -9.05 -5.17 8.10
CA ALA A 17 -10.02 -5.56 7.09
C ALA A 17 -9.32 -5.90 5.79
N ALA A 18 -9.69 -7.03 5.17
CA ALA A 18 -9.13 -7.46 3.91
C ALA A 18 -9.95 -6.93 2.74
N HIS A 19 -9.26 -6.48 1.68
CA HIS A 19 -9.84 -6.07 0.41
C HIS A 19 -9.12 -6.82 -0.71
N SER A 20 -9.86 -7.24 -1.73
CA SER A 20 -9.28 -7.92 -2.89
C SER A 20 -9.41 -7.05 -4.12
N PHE A 21 -8.34 -6.98 -4.91
CA PHE A 21 -8.34 -6.29 -6.19
C PHE A 21 -7.30 -6.94 -7.11
N GLY A 22 -7.73 -7.34 -8.31
CA GLY A 22 -6.84 -7.90 -9.31
C GLY A 22 -6.10 -9.17 -8.88
N GLY A 23 -6.68 -9.97 -7.98
CA GLY A 23 -6.05 -11.18 -7.44
C GLY A 23 -5.10 -10.93 -6.28
N PHE A 24 -4.88 -9.67 -5.90
CA PHE A 24 -4.08 -9.29 -4.76
C PHE A 24 -4.98 -9.05 -3.54
N GLU A 25 -4.45 -9.29 -2.35
CA GLU A 25 -5.14 -9.04 -1.10
C GLU A 25 -4.48 -7.89 -0.35
N PHE A 26 -5.29 -6.89 0.00
CA PHE A 26 -4.85 -5.69 0.71
C PHE A 26 -5.43 -5.68 2.12
N ARG A 27 -4.62 -5.35 3.11
CA ARG A 27 -5.04 -5.25 4.51
C ARG A 27 -4.71 -3.87 5.05
N SER A 28 -5.75 -3.10 5.40
CA SER A 28 -5.58 -1.78 6.00
C SER A 28 -4.97 -1.90 7.38
N LEU A 29 -3.92 -1.15 7.66
CA LEU A 29 -3.34 -1.02 9.00
C LEU A 29 -3.62 0.38 9.53
N ALA A 30 -2.66 1.30 9.40
CA ALA A 30 -2.81 2.66 9.87
C ALA A 30 -3.36 3.54 8.74
N VAL A 31 -4.66 3.68 8.69
CA VAL A 31 -5.39 4.51 7.72
C VAL A 31 -6.39 5.39 8.46
N PRO A 32 -6.99 6.41 7.83
CA PRO A 32 -7.87 7.35 8.53
C PRO A 32 -9.00 6.70 9.32
N SER A 33 -9.69 5.70 8.76
CA SER A 33 -10.76 5.00 9.45
C SER A 33 -10.30 4.23 10.68
N ARG A 34 -8.99 4.07 10.86
CA ARG A 34 -8.38 3.33 11.96
C ARG A 34 -7.52 4.21 12.85
N GLY A 35 -7.47 5.50 12.63
CA GLY A 35 -6.88 6.46 13.55
C GLY A 35 -5.67 7.25 13.05
N SER A 36 -5.21 7.03 11.81
CA SER A 36 -4.13 7.86 11.29
C SER A 36 -4.68 9.17 10.70
N ALA A 37 -3.82 10.18 10.58
CA ALA A 37 -4.22 11.48 10.03
C ALA A 37 -3.42 11.85 8.77
N GLU A 38 -2.13 11.57 8.75
CA GLU A 38 -1.23 12.03 7.68
C GLU A 38 -0.68 10.89 6.85
N ILE A 39 -0.44 9.75 7.47
CA ILE A 39 0.24 8.60 6.84
C ILE A 39 -0.76 7.46 6.72
N ALA A 40 -0.79 6.83 5.55
CA ALA A 40 -1.56 5.64 5.28
C ALA A 40 -0.62 4.45 5.11
N VAL A 41 -0.89 3.36 5.83
CA VAL A 41 -0.09 2.13 5.80
C VAL A 41 -1.01 0.94 5.65
N TRP A 42 -0.68 0.08 4.69
CA TRP A 42 -1.37 -1.21 4.49
C TRP A 42 -0.38 -2.27 4.05
N THR A 43 -0.82 -3.53 4.05
CA THR A 43 -0.04 -4.63 3.47
C THR A 43 -0.70 -5.15 2.21
N VAL A 44 0.12 -5.67 1.31
CA VAL A 44 -0.32 -6.33 0.07
C VAL A 44 0.25 -7.73 0.06
N ASP A 45 -0.61 -8.72 -0.12
CA ASP A 45 -0.20 -10.08 -0.42
C ASP A 45 -0.20 -10.28 -1.93
N VAL A 46 0.99 -10.48 -2.48
CA VAL A 46 1.21 -10.74 -3.91
C VAL A 46 1.27 -12.25 -4.10
N PRO A 47 0.36 -12.84 -4.89
CA PRO A 47 0.38 -14.27 -5.12
C PRO A 47 1.57 -14.68 -6.00
N GLU A 48 1.89 -15.97 -6.03
CA GLU A 48 2.86 -16.50 -6.97
C GLU A 48 2.44 -16.19 -8.41
N GLY A 49 3.38 -15.67 -9.22
CA GLY A 49 3.09 -15.26 -10.58
C GLY A 49 2.15 -14.05 -10.65
N GLY A 50 2.13 -13.24 -9.61
CA GLY A 50 1.27 -12.05 -9.56
C GLY A 50 1.53 -11.13 -10.75
N ASP A 51 0.43 -10.62 -11.33
CA ASP A 51 0.45 -9.71 -12.47
C ASP A 51 -0.46 -8.53 -12.13
N GLY A 52 0.09 -7.56 -11.42
CA GLY A 52 -0.63 -6.41 -10.92
C GLY A 52 -1.13 -5.51 -12.03
N THR A 53 -2.24 -4.84 -11.75
CA THR A 53 -2.83 -3.88 -12.70
C THR A 53 -1.94 -2.64 -12.81
N PRO A 54 -1.45 -2.30 -14.02
CA PRO A 54 -0.70 -1.06 -14.21
C PRO A 54 -1.53 0.16 -13.84
N HIS A 55 -0.93 1.07 -13.08
CA HIS A 55 -1.58 2.29 -12.63
C HIS A 55 -0.57 3.35 -12.25
N ARG A 56 -1.07 4.57 -12.02
CA ARG A 56 -0.30 5.69 -11.47
C ARG A 56 -0.95 6.11 -10.17
N ALA A 57 -0.15 6.37 -9.15
CA ALA A 57 -0.65 6.88 -7.88
C ALA A 57 -0.41 8.39 -7.78
N SER A 58 -1.33 9.10 -7.14
CA SER A 58 -1.25 10.56 -6.99
C SER A 58 -0.23 11.02 -5.95
N LYS A 59 0.26 10.10 -5.12
CA LYS A 59 1.21 10.37 -4.03
C LYS A 59 2.42 9.46 -4.17
N GLU A 60 3.54 9.85 -3.56
CA GLU A 60 4.69 8.97 -3.40
C GLU A 60 4.29 7.74 -2.60
N GLU A 61 4.81 6.59 -3.00
CA GLU A 61 4.63 5.33 -2.27
C GLU A 61 5.99 4.72 -1.93
N VAL A 62 6.09 4.17 -0.73
CA VAL A 62 7.23 3.34 -0.33
C VAL A 62 6.72 1.91 -0.17
N PHE A 63 7.37 1.00 -0.87
CA PHE A 63 7.08 -0.43 -0.82
C PHE A 63 8.21 -1.12 -0.06
N TYR A 64 7.91 -1.68 1.10
CA TYR A 64 8.88 -2.41 1.92
C TYR A 64 8.53 -3.89 1.92
N VAL A 65 9.44 -4.74 1.44
CA VAL A 65 9.20 -6.17 1.32
C VAL A 65 9.39 -6.84 2.67
N LEU A 66 8.32 -7.42 3.20
CA LEU A 66 8.34 -8.15 4.46
C LEU A 66 8.77 -9.60 4.25
N SER A 67 8.33 -10.23 3.16
CA SER A 67 8.67 -11.60 2.82
C SER A 67 8.58 -11.81 1.31
N GLY A 68 9.34 -12.78 0.80
CA GLY A 68 9.35 -13.10 -0.61
C GLY A 68 10.08 -12.06 -1.46
N SER A 69 9.64 -11.91 -2.71
CA SER A 69 10.19 -10.93 -3.64
C SER A 69 9.12 -10.40 -4.57
N VAL A 70 9.30 -9.16 -5.01
CA VAL A 70 8.38 -8.47 -5.92
C VAL A 70 9.18 -7.60 -6.88
N THR A 71 8.66 -7.41 -8.09
CA THR A 71 9.28 -6.55 -9.10
C THR A 71 8.37 -5.35 -9.38
N ILE A 72 8.96 -4.16 -9.36
CA ILE A 72 8.30 -2.90 -9.72
C ILE A 72 9.22 -2.14 -10.66
N GLN A 73 8.72 -1.72 -11.81
CA GLN A 73 9.51 -0.95 -12.78
C GLN A 73 10.82 -1.64 -13.15
N GLY A 74 10.79 -2.96 -13.33
CA GLY A 74 11.96 -3.75 -13.67
C GLY A 74 12.97 -3.96 -12.52
N GLN A 75 12.67 -3.45 -11.33
CA GLN A 75 13.53 -3.63 -10.15
C GLN A 75 12.95 -4.68 -9.24
N THR A 76 13.73 -5.69 -8.90
CA THR A 76 13.31 -6.77 -8.01
C THR A 76 13.83 -6.52 -6.60
N ALA A 77 12.90 -6.49 -5.65
CA ALA A 77 13.19 -6.32 -4.24
C ALA A 77 12.86 -7.60 -3.48
N SER A 78 13.68 -7.93 -2.50
CA SER A 78 13.51 -9.08 -1.60
C SER A 78 13.29 -8.60 -0.17
N ALA A 79 12.98 -9.52 0.74
CA ALA A 79 12.72 -9.20 2.13
C ALA A 79 13.78 -8.26 2.73
N GLY A 80 13.32 -7.15 3.30
CA GLY A 80 14.18 -6.10 3.86
C GLY A 80 14.51 -4.95 2.91
N ASP A 81 14.18 -5.08 1.62
CA ASP A 81 14.40 -4.02 0.64
C ASP A 81 13.21 -3.07 0.57
N ALA A 82 13.47 -1.84 0.20
CA ALA A 82 12.44 -0.83 -0.06
C ALA A 82 12.56 -0.28 -1.48
N ILE A 83 11.40 -0.04 -2.11
CA ILE A 83 11.31 0.64 -3.40
C ILE A 83 10.51 1.91 -3.19
N VAL A 84 11.02 3.04 -3.67
CA VAL A 84 10.32 4.33 -3.64
C VAL A 84 9.80 4.62 -5.04
N VAL A 85 8.49 4.83 -5.15
CA VAL A 85 7.85 5.19 -6.40
C VAL A 85 7.35 6.63 -6.29
N PRO A 86 7.88 7.56 -7.12
CA PRO A 86 7.41 8.94 -7.13
C PRO A 86 5.95 9.07 -7.56
N PRO A 87 5.28 10.18 -7.22
CA PRO A 87 3.91 10.43 -7.70
C PRO A 87 3.81 10.38 -9.22
N ASN A 88 2.67 9.94 -9.71
CA ASN A 88 2.31 9.93 -11.14
C ASN A 88 3.26 9.10 -12.01
N THR A 89 3.90 8.12 -11.42
CA THR A 89 4.77 7.16 -12.12
C THR A 89 4.00 5.87 -12.33
N GLU A 90 4.00 5.36 -13.57
CA GLU A 90 3.35 4.08 -13.85
C GLU A 90 4.06 2.95 -13.11
N LEU A 91 3.29 2.12 -12.44
CA LEU A 91 3.79 0.97 -11.72
C LEU A 91 2.82 -0.19 -11.78
N ALA A 92 3.35 -1.39 -11.63
CA ALA A 92 2.61 -2.61 -11.38
C ALA A 92 3.47 -3.51 -10.51
N LEU A 93 2.85 -4.15 -9.52
CA LEU A 93 3.52 -5.17 -8.73
C LEU A 93 3.43 -6.49 -9.48
N THR A 94 4.59 -7.09 -9.75
CA THR A 94 4.67 -8.39 -10.42
C THR A 94 5.58 -9.33 -9.65
N GLY A 95 5.47 -10.63 -9.91
CA GLY A 95 6.29 -11.66 -9.28
C GLY A 95 5.56 -12.33 -8.12
N GLY A 96 6.13 -12.31 -6.95
CA GLY A 96 5.60 -13.04 -5.80
C GLY A 96 5.99 -14.52 -5.77
N PRO A 97 5.58 -15.27 -4.71
CA PRO A 97 4.78 -14.76 -3.61
C PRO A 97 5.55 -13.76 -2.76
N ALA A 98 4.83 -12.77 -2.24
CA ALA A 98 5.43 -11.75 -1.40
C ALA A 98 4.39 -11.11 -0.47
N ARG A 99 4.84 -10.61 0.67
CA ARG A 99 4.08 -9.67 1.50
C ARG A 99 4.84 -8.36 1.54
N VAL A 100 4.15 -7.28 1.19
CA VAL A 100 4.74 -5.95 1.05
C VAL A 100 3.98 -4.97 1.93
N LEU A 101 4.72 -4.16 2.68
CA LEU A 101 4.16 -3.02 3.40
C LEU A 101 4.22 -1.80 2.49
N VAL A 102 3.10 -1.11 2.36
CA VAL A 102 3.02 0.13 1.59
C VAL A 102 2.76 1.29 2.53
N ALA A 103 3.55 2.34 2.39
CA ALA A 103 3.38 3.58 3.14
C ALA A 103 3.28 4.74 2.15
N THR A 104 2.29 5.60 2.39
CA THR A 104 2.06 6.80 1.59
C THR A 104 1.36 7.86 2.44
N SER A 105 1.05 9.00 1.87
CA SER A 105 0.24 10.00 2.55
C SER A 105 -1.25 9.78 2.28
N VAL A 106 -2.06 10.18 3.26
CA VAL A 106 -3.52 10.10 3.19
C VAL A 106 -4.06 10.86 1.97
N GLY A 107 -5.08 10.32 1.33
CA GLY A 107 -5.72 10.93 0.16
C GLY A 107 -5.19 10.43 -1.17
N ILE A 108 -4.43 9.34 -1.17
CA ILE A 108 -3.92 8.75 -2.41
C ILE A 108 -5.06 8.33 -3.33
N GLN A 109 -4.87 8.53 -4.63
CA GLN A 109 -5.75 8.05 -5.68
C GLN A 109 -4.93 7.34 -6.75
N GLY A 110 -5.52 6.34 -7.40
CA GLY A 110 -4.92 5.63 -8.49
C GLY A 110 -5.58 5.97 -9.82
N THR A 111 -4.80 6.06 -10.89
CA THR A 111 -5.30 6.22 -12.25
C THR A 111 -4.90 5.01 -13.07
N LEU A 112 -5.88 4.32 -13.64
CA LEU A 112 -5.68 3.15 -14.47
C LEU A 112 -5.28 3.55 -15.92
N ALA A 113 -4.84 2.58 -16.71
CA ALA A 113 -4.38 2.82 -18.08
C ALA A 113 -5.47 3.43 -18.97
N ASP A 114 -6.75 3.16 -18.70
CA ASP A 114 -7.89 3.72 -19.43
C ASP A 114 -8.28 5.14 -18.97
N GLY A 115 -7.55 5.70 -18.01
CA GLY A 115 -7.81 7.02 -17.44
C GLY A 115 -8.80 7.01 -16.29
N GLN A 116 -9.37 5.88 -15.91
CA GLN A 116 -10.26 5.76 -14.77
C GLN A 116 -9.50 6.01 -13.47
N THR A 117 -10.04 6.88 -12.62
CA THR A 117 -9.49 7.18 -11.30
C THR A 117 -10.24 6.37 -10.25
N ILE A 118 -9.48 5.75 -9.35
CA ILE A 118 -10.02 5.01 -8.23
C ILE A 118 -9.44 5.54 -6.91
N THR A 119 -10.25 5.52 -5.86
CA THR A 119 -9.76 5.70 -4.49
C THR A 119 -9.61 4.32 -3.88
N PRO A 120 -8.38 3.88 -3.56
CA PRO A 120 -8.19 2.55 -3.00
C PRO A 120 -8.95 2.40 -1.67
N PRO A 121 -9.93 1.48 -1.54
CA PRO A 121 -10.70 1.36 -0.30
C PRO A 121 -9.83 0.96 0.89
N TRP A 122 -8.70 0.29 0.67
CA TRP A 122 -7.78 -0.08 1.75
C TRP A 122 -6.98 1.12 2.29
N SER A 123 -7.01 2.27 1.61
CA SER A 123 -6.30 3.48 2.03
C SER A 123 -7.17 4.42 2.90
N LEU A 124 -8.43 4.14 3.06
CA LEU A 124 -9.40 4.95 3.77
C LEU A 124 -9.48 4.51 5.25
#